data_14f4808df839df8734dcf5b9e3a915eb
#
_entry.id   14f4808df839df8734dcf5b9e3a915eb
#
_cell.length_a   1.000
_cell.length_b   1.000
_cell.length_c   1.000
_cell.angle_alpha   90.00
_cell.angle_beta   90.00
_cell.angle_gamma   90.00
#
_symmetry.space_group_name_H-M   'P 1'
#
loop_
_entity.id
_entity.type
_entity.pdbx_description
1 polymer ?
#
loop_
_entity_poly.entity_id
_entity_poly.type
_entity_poly.pdbx_seq_one_letter_code
_entity_poly.pdbx_strand_id
1 'polypeptide(L)'
;MRCGRCAGFGGHGVAGAGMRRAGARGGERGTVTAEFAVVLPALVLVLILVVGAGVIGIAQVRVYEAARAGAREAARGEPVHDIEKAAKRKAGPNSTVTVSQGGAFAKVHVKTTLPKALHPIMKDVEASAEARTEGESHGSIGGR
;
A
#
# COMPACT_ATOMS: atom_id res chain seq x y z
N MET A 1 -99.42 28.82 -27.85
CA MET A 1 -99.36 28.74 -29.33
C MET A 1 -97.99 28.14 -29.71
N ARG A 2 -98.05 27.01 -30.36
CA ARG A 2 -97.19 26.46 -31.40
C ARG A 2 -95.65 26.52 -31.18
N CYS A 3 -95.05 25.38 -31.03
CA CYS A 3 -94.66 24.39 -32.09
C CYS A 3 -93.23 24.60 -32.59
N GLY A 4 -92.52 23.52 -32.67
CA GLY A 4 -91.41 23.27 -33.56
C GLY A 4 -90.21 22.60 -32.88
N ARG A 5 -90.21 21.36 -32.71
CA ARG A 5 -89.73 20.13 -33.34
C ARG A 5 -88.59 20.41 -34.37
N CYS A 6 -87.44 19.73 -34.11
CA CYS A 6 -86.60 18.92 -34.99
C CYS A 6 -85.21 18.74 -34.32
N ALA A 7 -84.83 17.61 -33.82
CA ALA A 7 -84.29 16.44 -34.49
C ALA A 7 -83.09 16.73 -35.41
N GLY A 8 -81.95 16.18 -35.00
CA GLY A 8 -80.70 16.04 -35.75
C GLY A 8 -79.65 15.46 -34.87
N PHE A 9 -79.54 14.29 -34.75
CA PHE A 9 -78.91 13.10 -35.32
C PHE A 9 -77.51 13.42 -35.88
N GLY A 10 -76.46 12.79 -35.29
CA GLY A 10 -75.24 12.47 -36.03
C GLY A 10 -73.95 12.95 -35.43
N GLY A 11 -73.13 12.03 -35.12
CA GLY A 11 -71.74 12.28 -35.07
C GLY A 11 -70.99 11.60 -33.93
N HIS A 12 -70.85 10.28 -34.05
CA HIS A 12 -69.87 9.57 -33.30
C HIS A 12 -68.45 10.05 -33.74
N GLY A 13 -67.84 10.84 -32.95
CA GLY A 13 -66.38 11.17 -33.07
C GLY A 13 -65.61 10.52 -31.95
N VAL A 14 -65.24 9.28 -32.15
CA VAL A 14 -64.24 8.64 -31.29
C VAL A 14 -62.89 9.32 -31.61
N ALA A 15 -62.56 10.36 -30.82
CA ALA A 15 -61.25 10.92 -30.81
C ALA A 15 -60.39 9.94 -30.07
N GLY A 16 -59.67 9.09 -30.81
CA GLY A 16 -58.58 8.25 -30.30
C GLY A 16 -57.53 9.15 -29.68
N ALA A 17 -57.44 9.11 -28.36
CA ALA A 17 -56.32 9.65 -27.63
C ALA A 17 -55.10 8.82 -28.03
N GLY A 18 -54.40 9.30 -29.04
CA GLY A 18 -53.05 8.84 -29.37
C GLY A 18 -52.12 9.09 -28.23
N MET A 19 -52.00 8.10 -27.38
CA MET A 19 -51.00 8.03 -26.32
C MET A 19 -49.66 7.98 -27.02
N ARG A 20 -49.09 9.16 -27.27
CA ARG A 20 -47.70 9.28 -27.70
C ARG A 20 -46.86 8.74 -26.59
N ARG A 21 -46.49 7.49 -26.70
CA ARG A 21 -45.36 6.92 -25.94
C ARG A 21 -44.16 7.76 -26.34
N ALA A 22 -43.86 8.76 -25.52
CA ALA A 22 -42.57 9.42 -25.53
C ALA A 22 -41.54 8.32 -25.29
N GLY A 23 -40.85 7.93 -26.36
CA GLY A 23 -39.79 6.93 -26.30
C GLY A 23 -38.74 7.40 -25.32
N ALA A 24 -38.64 6.67 -24.24
CA ALA A 24 -37.56 6.79 -23.28
C ALA A 24 -36.25 6.39 -23.97
N ARG A 25 -35.67 7.30 -24.75
CA ARG A 25 -34.29 7.21 -25.29
C ARG A 25 -33.28 7.89 -24.36
N GLY A 26 -33.52 7.88 -23.07
CA GLY A 26 -32.63 8.49 -22.05
C GLY A 26 -31.88 7.49 -21.18
N GLY A 27 -32.12 6.16 -21.36
CA GLY A 27 -31.60 5.17 -20.39
C GLY A 27 -30.13 4.76 -20.52
N GLU A 28 -29.51 4.93 -21.67
CA GLU A 28 -28.18 4.37 -21.92
C GLU A 28 -27.01 5.27 -21.47
N ARG A 29 -27.22 6.57 -21.36
CA ARG A 29 -26.18 7.50 -20.90
C ARG A 29 -25.98 7.50 -19.37
N GLY A 30 -26.99 7.08 -18.62
CA GLY A 30 -26.91 7.01 -17.14
C GLY A 30 -26.28 5.72 -16.61
N THR A 31 -26.37 4.61 -17.33
CA THR A 31 -25.82 3.31 -16.92
C THR A 31 -24.29 3.31 -16.94
N VAL A 32 -23.68 3.87 -17.99
CA VAL A 32 -22.20 3.96 -18.10
C VAL A 32 -21.62 4.82 -16.98
N THR A 33 -22.26 5.94 -16.65
CA THR A 33 -21.80 6.82 -15.56
C THR A 33 -21.94 6.14 -14.19
N ALA A 34 -22.98 5.35 -13.98
CA ALA A 34 -23.18 4.59 -12.76
C ALA A 34 -22.14 3.47 -12.60
N GLU A 35 -21.77 2.79 -13.67
CA GLU A 35 -20.68 1.79 -13.65
C GLU A 35 -19.33 2.42 -13.30
N PHE A 36 -19.00 3.57 -13.90
CA PHE A 36 -17.77 4.30 -13.55
C PHE A 36 -17.74 4.77 -12.10
N ALA A 37 -18.88 5.15 -11.53
CA ALA A 37 -18.97 5.59 -10.14
C ALA A 37 -18.59 4.50 -9.15
N VAL A 38 -18.78 3.23 -9.48
CA VAL A 38 -18.41 2.08 -8.65
C VAL A 38 -16.97 1.60 -8.95
N VAL A 39 -16.57 1.65 -10.21
CA VAL A 39 -15.23 1.17 -10.62
C VAL A 39 -14.11 2.11 -10.19
N LEU A 40 -14.33 3.44 -10.25
CA LEU A 40 -13.31 4.43 -9.88
C LEU A 40 -12.80 4.28 -8.43
N PRO A 41 -13.66 4.22 -7.40
CA PRO A 41 -13.17 4.04 -6.04
C PRO A 41 -12.47 2.70 -5.84
N ALA A 42 -12.90 1.63 -6.50
CA ALA A 42 -12.22 0.33 -6.45
C ALA A 42 -10.81 0.41 -7.08
N LEU A 43 -10.67 1.09 -8.20
CA LEU A 43 -9.39 1.30 -8.89
C LEU A 43 -8.42 2.12 -8.02
N VAL A 44 -8.91 3.19 -7.40
CA VAL A 44 -8.12 4.01 -6.46
C VAL A 44 -7.66 3.18 -5.26
N LEU A 45 -8.52 2.33 -4.72
CA LEU A 45 -8.18 1.45 -3.61
C LEU A 45 -7.07 0.47 -4.00
N VAL A 46 -7.18 -0.18 -5.16
CA VAL A 46 -6.14 -1.08 -5.68
C VAL A 46 -4.82 -0.33 -5.88
N LEU A 47 -4.86 0.90 -6.42
CA LEU A 47 -3.67 1.72 -6.61
C LEU A 47 -2.98 2.02 -5.28
N ILE A 48 -3.74 2.40 -4.25
CA ILE A 48 -3.21 2.65 -2.90
C ILE A 48 -2.54 1.39 -2.34
N LEU A 49 -3.15 0.22 -2.52
CA LEU A 49 -2.57 -1.05 -2.06
C LEU A 49 -1.26 -1.36 -2.78
N VAL A 50 -1.19 -1.19 -4.11
CA VAL A 50 0.02 -1.45 -4.89
C VAL A 50 1.15 -0.50 -4.50
N VAL A 51 0.86 0.79 -4.37
CA VAL A 51 1.85 1.79 -3.92
C VAL A 51 2.30 1.48 -2.49
N GLY A 52 1.38 1.15 -1.59
CA GLY A 52 1.68 0.77 -0.22
C GLY A 52 2.60 -0.45 -0.14
N ALA A 53 2.31 -1.50 -0.91
CA ALA A 53 3.16 -2.69 -0.99
C ALA A 53 4.57 -2.36 -1.51
N GLY A 54 4.67 -1.46 -2.51
CA GLY A 54 5.95 -0.98 -3.03
C GLY A 54 6.79 -0.27 -1.96
N VAL A 55 6.18 0.61 -1.18
CA VAL A 55 6.87 1.33 -0.09
C VAL A 55 7.38 0.36 0.98
N ILE A 56 6.56 -0.62 1.38
CA ILE A 56 6.96 -1.67 2.33
C ILE A 56 8.13 -2.49 1.77
N GLY A 57 8.06 -2.91 0.50
CA GLY A 57 9.12 -3.67 -0.15
C GLY A 57 10.46 -2.93 -0.18
N ILE A 58 10.46 -1.64 -0.51
CA ILE A 58 11.67 -0.80 -0.48
C ILE A 58 12.23 -0.70 0.95
N ALA A 59 11.38 -0.52 1.95
CA ALA A 59 11.79 -0.46 3.34
C ALA A 59 12.43 -1.78 3.78
N GLN A 60 11.88 -2.93 3.42
CA GLN A 60 12.43 -4.26 3.67
C GLN A 60 13.84 -4.40 3.10
N VAL A 61 14.04 -4.05 1.83
CA VAL A 61 15.35 -4.13 1.17
C VAL A 61 16.36 -3.25 1.90
N ARG A 62 15.99 -2.01 2.24
CA ARG A 62 16.88 -1.08 2.97
C ARG A 62 17.31 -1.60 4.32
N VAL A 63 16.39 -2.15 5.11
CA VAL A 63 16.67 -2.69 6.43
C VAL A 63 17.60 -3.92 6.34
N TYR A 64 17.35 -4.78 5.36
CA TYR A 64 18.17 -5.94 5.11
C TYR A 64 19.61 -5.58 4.68
N GLU A 65 19.75 -4.63 3.75
CA GLU A 65 21.05 -4.12 3.32
C GLU A 65 21.79 -3.39 4.45
N ALA A 66 21.06 -2.69 5.30
CA ALA A 66 21.63 -2.03 6.48
C ALA A 66 22.17 -3.05 7.50
N ALA A 67 21.41 -4.10 7.80
CA ALA A 67 21.82 -5.16 8.69
C ALA A 67 23.07 -5.88 8.16
N ARG A 68 23.12 -6.17 6.86
CA ARG A 68 24.30 -6.76 6.21
C ARG A 68 25.50 -5.84 6.22
N ALA A 69 25.31 -4.53 6.00
CA ALA A 69 26.40 -3.57 6.06
C ALA A 69 27.01 -3.52 7.47
N GLY A 70 26.16 -3.45 8.51
CA GLY A 70 26.61 -3.50 9.89
C GLY A 70 27.33 -4.82 10.23
N ALA A 71 26.80 -5.96 9.79
CA ALA A 71 27.42 -7.27 10.02
C ALA A 71 28.82 -7.37 9.37
N ARG A 72 29.04 -6.78 8.19
CA ARG A 72 30.37 -6.74 7.57
C ARG A 72 31.39 -5.93 8.38
N GLU A 73 30.97 -4.78 8.94
CA GLU A 73 31.84 -3.98 9.80
C GLU A 73 32.12 -4.73 11.12
N ALA A 74 31.11 -5.40 11.68
CA ALA A 74 31.30 -6.24 12.86
C ALA A 74 32.26 -7.39 12.62
N ALA A 75 32.26 -8.03 11.46
CA ALA A 75 33.19 -9.08 11.07
C ALA A 75 34.65 -8.59 11.03
N ARG A 76 34.86 -7.31 10.69
CA ARG A 76 36.21 -6.67 10.71
C ARG A 76 36.69 -6.28 12.07
N GLY A 77 35.86 -6.46 13.10
CA GLY A 77 36.18 -6.05 14.46
C GLY A 77 36.08 -4.56 14.72
N GLU A 78 35.34 -3.84 13.88
CA GLU A 78 35.13 -2.41 14.07
C GLU A 78 34.35 -2.12 15.36
N PRO A 79 34.55 -0.95 15.98
CA PRO A 79 33.85 -0.57 17.20
C PRO A 79 32.34 -0.42 16.93
N VAL A 80 31.54 -0.72 17.95
CA VAL A 80 30.05 -0.69 17.87
C VAL A 80 29.51 0.61 17.24
N HIS A 81 30.11 1.75 17.57
CA HIS A 81 29.72 3.04 17.02
C HIS A 81 29.84 3.09 15.50
N ASP A 82 30.90 2.54 14.91
CA ASP A 82 31.12 2.55 13.47
C ASP A 82 30.19 1.56 12.75
N ILE A 83 29.93 0.41 13.40
CA ILE A 83 28.93 -0.57 12.95
C ILE A 83 27.54 0.08 12.89
N GLU A 84 27.11 0.76 13.94
CA GLU A 84 25.83 1.47 13.98
C GLU A 84 25.75 2.57 12.93
N LYS A 85 26.80 3.35 12.75
CA LYS A 85 26.88 4.42 11.77
C LYS A 85 26.80 3.88 10.34
N ALA A 86 27.46 2.77 10.03
CA ALA A 86 27.39 2.10 8.75
C ALA A 86 25.98 1.59 8.44
N ALA A 87 25.35 0.92 9.41
CA ALA A 87 23.98 0.45 9.28
C ALA A 87 22.98 1.61 9.13
N LYS A 88 23.07 2.65 9.97
CA LYS A 88 22.19 3.84 9.89
C LYS A 88 22.25 4.57 8.56
N ARG A 89 23.44 4.69 7.97
CA ARG A 89 23.58 5.31 6.62
C ARG A 89 22.75 4.60 5.54
N LYS A 90 22.58 3.28 5.67
CA LYS A 90 21.79 2.47 4.71
C LYS A 90 20.31 2.42 5.05
N ALA A 91 19.98 2.31 6.34
CA ALA A 91 18.59 2.21 6.80
C ALA A 91 17.83 3.53 6.71
N GLY A 92 18.51 4.66 6.86
CA GLY A 92 17.93 6.00 6.86
C GLY A 92 17.62 6.57 8.24
N PRO A 93 17.12 7.82 8.30
CA PRO A 93 17.01 8.59 9.56
C PRO A 93 16.00 8.01 10.56
N ASN A 94 14.96 7.34 10.08
CA ASN A 94 13.89 6.80 10.95
C ASN A 94 14.17 5.35 11.39
N SER A 95 15.46 4.97 11.45
CA SER A 95 15.87 3.62 11.82
C SER A 95 16.56 3.58 13.17
N THR A 96 16.30 2.50 13.89
CA THR A 96 17.02 2.12 15.11
C THR A 96 17.91 0.92 14.80
N VAL A 97 19.17 1.02 15.18
CA VAL A 97 20.16 -0.05 15.01
C VAL A 97 20.56 -0.52 16.40
N THR A 98 20.54 -1.82 16.62
CA THR A 98 21.00 -2.46 17.84
C THR A 98 22.07 -3.48 17.49
N VAL A 99 23.24 -3.36 18.11
CA VAL A 99 24.37 -4.28 17.92
C VAL A 99 24.56 -5.09 19.20
N SER A 100 24.48 -6.40 19.09
CA SER A 100 24.76 -7.33 20.16
C SER A 100 26.05 -8.09 19.83
N GLN A 101 27.05 -7.95 20.63
CA GLN A 101 28.29 -8.71 20.51
C GLN A 101 28.34 -9.76 21.64
N GLY A 102 28.48 -11.03 21.27
CA GLY A 102 28.53 -12.14 22.23
C GLY A 102 29.40 -13.26 21.69
N GLY A 103 30.57 -13.47 22.32
CA GLY A 103 31.53 -14.50 21.91
C GLY A 103 32.01 -14.30 20.46
N ALA A 104 32.00 -15.36 19.68
CA ALA A 104 32.50 -15.36 18.29
C ALA A 104 31.53 -14.75 17.26
N PHE A 105 30.37 -14.22 17.67
CA PHE A 105 29.36 -13.70 16.77
C PHE A 105 28.92 -12.30 17.19
N ALA A 106 28.70 -11.45 16.18
CA ALA A 106 28.04 -10.18 16.34
C ALA A 106 26.71 -10.22 15.56
N LYS A 107 25.63 -9.80 16.21
CA LYS A 107 24.29 -9.67 15.62
C LYS A 107 23.92 -8.20 15.51
N VAL A 108 23.58 -7.79 14.31
CA VAL A 108 23.10 -6.44 14.01
C VAL A 108 21.62 -6.52 13.69
N HIS A 109 20.82 -5.85 14.49
CA HIS A 109 19.38 -5.74 14.33
C HIS A 109 19.04 -4.32 13.91
N VAL A 110 18.29 -4.18 12.81
CA VAL A 110 17.87 -2.90 12.26
C VAL A 110 16.35 -2.87 12.17
N LYS A 111 15.76 -1.81 12.71
CA LYS A 111 14.33 -1.56 12.72
C LYS A 111 14.05 -0.18 12.11
N THR A 112 13.10 -0.09 11.20
CA THR A 112 12.69 1.16 10.57
C THR A 112 11.19 1.35 10.71
N THR A 113 10.77 2.54 11.15
CA THR A 113 9.35 2.89 11.25
C THR A 113 8.83 3.39 9.91
N LEU A 114 7.72 2.82 9.47
CA LEU A 114 7.05 3.17 8.23
C LEU A 114 6.28 4.49 8.34
N PRO A 115 5.97 5.15 7.20
CA PRO A 115 5.11 6.33 7.17
C PRO A 115 3.76 6.09 7.85
N LYS A 116 3.24 7.08 8.57
CA LYS A 116 1.99 6.98 9.34
C LYS A 116 0.80 6.48 8.53
N ALA A 117 0.76 6.77 7.22
CA ALA A 117 -0.28 6.29 6.32
C ALA A 117 -0.36 4.76 6.22
N LEU A 118 0.74 4.05 6.49
CA LEU A 118 0.82 2.59 6.44
C LEU A 118 0.63 1.92 7.82
N HIS A 119 0.55 2.69 8.90
CA HIS A 119 0.41 2.17 10.26
C HIS A 119 -0.80 1.24 10.50
N PRO A 120 -1.94 1.39 9.79
CA PRO A 120 -3.04 0.44 9.91
C PRO A 120 -2.70 -0.97 9.38
N ILE A 121 -1.71 -1.05 8.47
CA ILE A 121 -1.27 -2.33 7.87
C ILE A 121 -0.02 -2.83 8.59
N MET A 122 0.99 -1.98 8.72
CA MET A 122 2.28 -2.32 9.33
C MET A 122 2.95 -1.06 9.87
N LYS A 123 3.46 -1.11 11.10
CA LYS A 123 4.12 0.05 11.73
C LYS A 123 5.62 0.08 11.45
N ASP A 124 6.25 -1.07 11.57
CA ASP A 124 7.70 -1.20 11.54
C ASP A 124 8.11 -2.35 10.62
N VAL A 125 9.31 -2.22 10.07
CA VAL A 125 10.00 -3.26 9.32
C VAL A 125 11.34 -3.49 9.98
N GLU A 126 11.72 -4.75 10.16
CA GLU A 126 12.97 -5.12 10.83
C GLU A 126 13.71 -6.22 10.10
N ALA A 127 15.03 -6.21 10.22
CA ALA A 127 15.89 -7.27 9.75
C ALA A 127 17.09 -7.44 10.70
N SER A 128 17.62 -8.64 10.75
CA SER A 128 18.85 -8.93 11.48
C SER A 128 19.85 -9.67 10.60
N ALA A 129 21.11 -9.40 10.83
CA ALA A 129 22.21 -10.14 10.23
C ALA A 129 23.25 -10.49 11.30
N GLU A 130 23.84 -11.66 11.17
CA GLU A 130 24.88 -12.14 12.07
C GLU A 130 26.19 -12.27 11.30
N ALA A 131 27.26 -11.93 11.95
CA ALA A 131 28.61 -12.11 11.43
C ALA A 131 29.50 -12.72 12.50
N ARG A 132 30.41 -13.57 12.07
CA ARG A 132 31.46 -14.08 12.92
C ARG A 132 32.56 -13.02 13.05
N THR A 133 32.95 -12.70 14.27
CA THR A 133 34.06 -11.79 14.52
C THR A 133 35.39 -12.54 14.41
N GLU A 134 36.29 -12.06 13.56
CA GLU A 134 37.61 -12.69 13.34
C GLU A 134 38.63 -12.43 14.48
N GLY A 135 38.22 -11.67 15.50
CA GLY A 135 39.14 -11.13 16.53
C GLY A 135 39.57 -12.07 17.65
N GLU A 136 39.06 -13.32 17.73
CA GLU A 136 39.36 -14.18 18.88
C GLU A 136 40.12 -15.49 18.58
N SER A 137 40.74 -15.58 17.42
CA SER A 137 41.60 -16.77 17.15
C SER A 137 43.09 -16.59 17.46
N HIS A 138 43.48 -15.49 18.13
CA HIS A 138 44.89 -15.26 18.55
C HIS A 138 45.11 -15.41 20.04
N GLY A 139 44.62 -16.50 20.60
CA GLY A 139 44.90 -16.77 22.01
C GLY A 139 44.96 -18.25 22.33
N SER A 140 45.96 -18.94 21.88
CA SER A 140 46.60 -20.08 22.52
C SER A 140 47.28 -21.02 21.51
N ILE A 141 48.41 -20.59 20.97
CA ILE A 141 49.44 -21.54 20.68
C ILE A 141 50.49 -21.33 21.78
N GLY A 142 50.23 -22.05 22.88
CA GLY A 142 51.08 -22.09 24.02
C GLY A 142 52.49 -22.54 23.66
N GLY A 143 53.45 -21.80 24.17
CA GLY A 143 54.83 -22.19 24.20
C GLY A 143 55.07 -23.51 24.95
N ARG A 144 55.94 -24.26 24.39
CA ARG A 144 56.88 -25.12 25.11
C ARG A 144 58.29 -24.77 24.67
#